data_dd96eceb6c79a2d76a80ca254f165819
#
_entry.id   dd96eceb6c79a2d76a80ca254f165819
#
_cell.length_a   1.000
_cell.length_b   1.000
_cell.length_c   1.000
_cell.angle_alpha   90.00
_cell.angle_beta   90.00
_cell.angle_gamma   90.00
#
_symmetry.space_group_name_H-M   'P 1'
#
loop_
_entity.id
_entity.type
_entity.pdbx_description
1 polymer ?
#
loop_
_entity_poly.entity_id
_entity_poly.type
_entity_poly.pdbx_seq_one_letter_code
_entity_poly.pdbx_strand_id
1 'polypeptide(L)'
;DRAFLNCQSLTELRLPAELETLGDRALCDCMGLTSLTVPDGVRELPDLVFSGCVSLTSLTLPAGLTSIGRGAFCSCRSLTEVTIPDSVQFIGETAFADMPCLQTIHVGADNSAYKTVDGVLLTKAGDVLLAYPTTRPGIRYDVPDGVTRIGELAFYGSGLMIVRFPQSLRTVGDEAFEDSTLLVA
;
A
#
# COMPACT_ATOMS: atom_id res chain seq x y z
N ASP A 1 17.16 9.13 -9.24
CA ASP A 1 17.04 8.10 -8.19
C ASP A 1 17.60 8.62 -6.89
N ARG A 2 16.99 8.29 -5.76
CA ARG A 2 17.49 8.55 -4.39
C ARG A 2 17.77 10.04 -4.08
N ALA A 3 17.05 10.97 -4.74
CA ALA A 3 17.36 12.41 -4.66
C ALA A 3 17.30 12.97 -3.22
N PHE A 4 16.37 12.47 -2.41
CA PHE A 4 16.19 12.82 -0.99
C PHE A 4 16.29 11.60 -0.07
N LEU A 5 16.95 10.53 -0.52
CA LEU A 5 17.12 9.33 0.29
C LEU A 5 17.66 9.70 1.68
N ASN A 6 16.97 9.22 2.73
CA ASN A 6 17.38 9.38 4.13
C ASN A 6 17.46 10.86 4.61
N CYS A 7 16.67 11.76 3.99
CA CYS A 7 16.52 13.13 4.47
C CYS A 7 15.60 13.17 5.70
N GLN A 8 16.05 12.61 6.83
CA GLN A 8 15.22 12.37 8.01
C GLN A 8 14.62 13.62 8.65
N SER A 9 15.29 14.77 8.52
CA SER A 9 14.83 16.05 9.06
C SER A 9 13.96 16.86 8.12
N LEU A 10 13.68 16.33 6.90
CA LEU A 10 12.84 16.99 5.91
C LEU A 10 11.37 16.89 6.36
N THR A 11 10.77 18.00 6.77
CA THR A 11 9.40 18.05 7.28
C THR A 11 8.39 18.51 6.23
N GLU A 12 8.83 19.31 5.27
CA GLU A 12 8.02 19.86 4.19
C GLU A 12 8.79 19.77 2.87
N LEU A 13 8.13 19.34 1.82
CA LEU A 13 8.65 19.34 0.47
C LEU A 13 7.55 19.75 -0.51
N ARG A 14 7.87 20.70 -1.37
CA ARG A 14 7.01 21.08 -2.49
C ARG A 14 7.66 20.65 -3.79
N LEU A 15 7.02 19.71 -4.46
CA LEU A 15 7.43 19.28 -5.78
C LEU A 15 6.96 20.30 -6.84
N PRO A 16 7.78 20.63 -7.85
CA PRO A 16 7.36 21.51 -8.95
C PRO A 16 6.13 20.93 -9.69
N ALA A 17 5.19 21.78 -10.07
CA ALA A 17 3.95 21.35 -10.76
C ALA A 17 4.24 20.61 -12.09
N GLU A 18 5.33 20.99 -12.77
CA GLU A 18 5.76 20.42 -14.04
C GLU A 18 6.61 19.14 -13.89
N LEU A 19 6.73 18.61 -12.66
CA LEU A 19 7.49 17.39 -12.45
C LEU A 19 6.74 16.20 -13.06
N GLU A 20 7.41 15.47 -13.94
CA GLU A 20 6.84 14.32 -14.65
C GLU A 20 7.32 12.97 -14.07
N THR A 21 8.51 12.95 -13.46
CA THR A 21 9.10 11.70 -13.00
C THR A 21 9.72 11.82 -11.60
N LEU A 22 9.53 10.78 -10.80
CA LEU A 22 10.28 10.52 -9.59
C LEU A 22 11.22 9.33 -9.86
N GLY A 23 12.36 9.28 -9.22
CA GLY A 23 13.26 8.12 -9.33
C GLY A 23 13.08 7.14 -8.17
N ASP A 24 13.62 5.93 -8.33
CA ASP A 24 13.61 4.92 -7.28
C ASP A 24 14.14 5.46 -5.96
N ARG A 25 13.43 5.16 -4.88
CA ARG A 25 13.78 5.60 -3.52
C ARG A 25 13.99 7.11 -3.38
N ALA A 26 13.35 7.92 -4.25
CA ALA A 26 13.61 9.36 -4.27
C ALA A 26 13.35 10.03 -2.92
N LEU A 27 12.36 9.56 -2.16
CA LEU A 27 11.96 10.08 -0.84
C LEU A 27 12.01 9.00 0.25
N CYS A 28 12.69 7.88 -0.02
CA CYS A 28 12.82 6.80 0.95
C CYS A 28 13.51 7.30 2.22
N ASP A 29 12.96 6.88 3.38
CA ASP A 29 13.44 7.27 4.73
C ASP A 29 13.42 8.80 5.00
N CYS A 30 12.53 9.55 4.34
CA CYS A 30 12.22 10.92 4.72
C CYS A 30 11.32 10.93 5.96
N MET A 31 11.88 10.51 7.10
CA MET A 31 11.12 10.21 8.33
C MET A 31 10.33 11.39 8.88
N GLY A 32 10.79 12.64 8.65
CA GLY A 32 10.14 13.85 9.13
C GLY A 32 9.01 14.37 8.24
N LEU A 33 8.87 13.84 7.01
CA LEU A 33 7.90 14.35 6.04
C LEU A 33 6.47 14.02 6.49
N THR A 34 5.63 15.05 6.65
CA THR A 34 4.27 14.89 7.19
C THR A 34 3.18 14.88 6.14
N SER A 35 3.41 15.57 5.03
CA SER A 35 2.46 15.64 3.92
C SER A 35 3.17 15.80 2.59
N LEU A 36 2.56 15.28 1.53
CA LEU A 36 3.05 15.46 0.16
C LEU A 36 1.90 15.43 -0.84
N THR A 37 1.97 16.30 -1.83
CA THR A 37 1.16 16.22 -3.05
C THR A 37 2.07 15.86 -4.21
N VAL A 38 1.76 14.73 -4.86
CA VAL A 38 2.46 14.30 -6.08
C VAL A 38 1.84 15.05 -7.27
N PRO A 39 2.65 15.73 -8.11
CA PRO A 39 2.15 16.54 -9.22
C PRO A 39 1.42 15.72 -10.28
N ASP A 40 0.48 16.36 -10.98
CA ASP A 40 -0.38 15.73 -11.99
C ASP A 40 0.38 15.18 -13.22
N GLY A 41 1.61 15.65 -13.48
CA GLY A 41 2.48 15.11 -14.52
C GLY A 41 3.04 13.74 -14.23
N VAL A 42 3.09 13.33 -12.95
CA VAL A 42 3.67 12.04 -12.52
C VAL A 42 2.71 10.90 -12.84
N ARG A 43 3.16 9.97 -13.67
CA ARG A 43 2.38 8.80 -14.10
C ARG A 43 2.74 7.51 -13.36
N GLU A 44 3.91 7.46 -12.77
CA GLU A 44 4.43 6.26 -12.13
C GLU A 44 5.07 6.61 -10.79
N LEU A 45 4.73 5.87 -9.76
CA LEU A 45 5.47 5.85 -8.50
C LEU A 45 6.50 4.72 -8.61
N PRO A 46 7.80 5.02 -8.58
CA PRO A 46 8.83 4.00 -8.67
C PRO A 46 8.95 3.20 -7.37
N ASP A 47 9.81 2.17 -7.41
CA ASP A 47 10.03 1.29 -6.27
C ASP A 47 10.54 2.07 -5.05
N LEU A 48 9.94 1.76 -3.89
CA LEU A 48 10.34 2.28 -2.58
C LEU A 48 10.34 3.82 -2.47
N VAL A 49 9.60 4.52 -3.33
CA VAL A 49 9.66 5.99 -3.44
C VAL A 49 9.38 6.70 -2.12
N PHE A 50 8.41 6.23 -1.32
CA PHE A 50 8.03 6.77 -0.01
C PHE A 50 8.29 5.78 1.13
N SER A 51 9.02 4.69 0.86
CA SER A 51 9.31 3.70 1.90
C SER A 51 9.98 4.36 3.10
N GLY A 52 9.53 4.03 4.32
CA GLY A 52 10.11 4.60 5.53
C GLY A 52 9.73 6.06 5.83
N CYS A 53 8.77 6.66 5.12
CA CYS A 53 8.20 7.97 5.45
C CYS A 53 7.27 7.84 6.68
N VAL A 54 7.85 7.55 7.84
CA VAL A 54 7.10 7.14 9.05
C VAL A 54 6.14 8.20 9.59
N SER A 55 6.42 9.49 9.37
CA SER A 55 5.57 10.60 9.83
C SER A 55 4.54 11.05 8.79
N LEU A 56 4.50 10.44 7.60
CA LEU A 56 3.60 10.85 6.53
C LEU A 56 2.15 10.52 6.92
N THR A 57 1.33 11.57 7.08
CA THR A 57 -0.09 11.46 7.47
C THR A 57 -1.03 11.78 6.32
N SER A 58 -0.56 12.53 5.32
CA SER A 58 -1.37 12.94 4.16
C SER A 58 -0.57 12.81 2.88
N LEU A 59 -1.14 12.09 1.91
CA LEU A 59 -0.56 11.91 0.58
C LEU A 59 -1.64 12.05 -0.48
N THR A 60 -1.42 12.96 -1.43
CA THR A 60 -2.30 13.13 -2.58
C THR A 60 -1.62 12.56 -3.81
N LEU A 61 -2.28 11.59 -4.46
CA LEU A 61 -1.83 10.98 -5.70
C LEU A 61 -2.54 11.60 -6.91
N PRO A 62 -1.86 11.79 -8.05
CA PRO A 62 -2.46 12.38 -9.24
C PRO A 62 -3.48 11.43 -9.88
N ALA A 63 -4.58 11.99 -10.40
CA ALA A 63 -5.64 11.22 -11.05
C ALA A 63 -5.18 10.41 -12.27
N GLY A 64 -4.07 10.82 -12.88
CA GLY A 64 -3.48 10.14 -14.03
C GLY A 64 -2.43 9.08 -13.71
N LEU A 65 -2.24 8.72 -12.43
CA LEU A 65 -1.25 7.72 -12.01
C LEU A 65 -1.60 6.34 -12.57
N THR A 66 -0.66 5.69 -13.23
CA THR A 66 -0.87 4.39 -13.87
C THR A 66 -0.21 3.22 -13.14
N SER A 67 0.86 3.49 -12.39
CA SER A 67 1.55 2.44 -11.65
C SER A 67 2.05 2.89 -10.27
N ILE A 68 2.03 1.93 -9.34
CA ILE A 68 2.60 2.03 -7.99
C ILE A 68 3.65 0.93 -7.88
N GLY A 69 4.91 1.30 -7.69
CA GLY A 69 6.05 0.38 -7.64
C GLY A 69 6.06 -0.48 -6.37
N ARG A 70 6.98 -1.44 -6.36
CA ARG A 70 7.20 -2.33 -5.22
C ARG A 70 7.56 -1.53 -3.97
N GLY A 71 6.90 -1.82 -2.84
CA GLY A 71 7.17 -1.19 -1.56
C GLY A 71 6.98 0.33 -1.55
N ALA A 72 6.23 0.91 -2.49
CA ALA A 72 6.13 2.37 -2.66
C ALA A 72 5.72 3.10 -1.38
N PHE A 73 4.87 2.50 -0.55
CA PHE A 73 4.41 3.04 0.75
C PHE A 73 4.84 2.17 1.95
N CYS A 74 5.75 1.22 1.73
CA CYS A 74 6.21 0.34 2.79
C CYS A 74 6.72 1.15 3.99
N SER A 75 6.31 0.78 5.20
CA SER A 75 6.66 1.50 6.45
C SER A 75 6.21 2.97 6.51
N CYS A 76 5.18 3.38 5.76
CA CYS A 76 4.50 4.66 5.98
C CYS A 76 3.57 4.56 7.21
N ARG A 77 4.18 4.53 8.39
CA ARG A 77 3.54 4.08 9.63
C ARG A 77 2.44 5.01 10.17
N SER A 78 2.36 6.25 9.70
CA SER A 78 1.35 7.23 10.13
C SER A 78 0.21 7.42 9.13
N LEU A 79 0.29 6.86 7.91
CA LEU A 79 -0.80 6.92 6.95
C LEU A 79 -1.99 6.08 7.42
N THR A 80 -3.16 6.71 7.50
CA THR A 80 -4.40 6.06 7.90
C THR A 80 -5.25 5.62 6.72
N GLU A 81 -5.05 6.26 5.57
CA GLU A 81 -5.78 5.95 4.34
C GLU A 81 -4.92 6.21 3.11
N VAL A 82 -5.18 5.49 2.03
CA VAL A 82 -4.61 5.71 0.72
C VAL A 82 -5.71 5.59 -0.33
N THR A 83 -5.78 6.56 -1.26
CA THR A 83 -6.70 6.51 -2.39
C THR A 83 -5.94 6.15 -3.66
N ILE A 84 -6.30 5.01 -4.25
CA ILE A 84 -5.78 4.51 -5.52
C ILE A 84 -6.67 5.04 -6.66
N PRO A 85 -6.15 5.87 -7.58
CA PRO A 85 -6.91 6.41 -8.70
C PRO A 85 -7.44 5.33 -9.67
N ASP A 86 -8.47 5.69 -10.46
CA ASP A 86 -9.06 4.83 -11.48
C ASP A 86 -8.06 4.38 -12.55
N SER A 87 -7.10 5.23 -12.85
CA SER A 87 -6.06 5.01 -13.88
C SER A 87 -5.00 3.97 -13.50
N VAL A 88 -4.88 3.59 -12.22
CA VAL A 88 -3.84 2.64 -11.78
C VAL A 88 -4.12 1.24 -12.31
N GLN A 89 -3.16 0.72 -13.08
CA GLN A 89 -3.19 -0.61 -13.70
C GLN A 89 -2.19 -1.59 -13.08
N PHE A 90 -1.21 -1.08 -12.33
CA PHE A 90 -0.19 -1.91 -11.69
C PHE A 90 0.09 -1.45 -10.26
N ILE A 91 0.14 -2.42 -9.36
CA ILE A 91 0.59 -2.24 -7.97
C ILE A 91 1.62 -3.34 -7.67
N GLY A 92 2.83 -2.92 -7.36
CA GLY A 92 3.93 -3.81 -6.98
C GLY A 92 3.67 -4.51 -5.63
N GLU A 93 4.31 -5.65 -5.46
CA GLU A 93 4.27 -6.37 -4.19
C GLU A 93 4.78 -5.51 -3.04
N THR A 94 4.29 -5.77 -1.84
CA THR A 94 4.66 -5.06 -0.61
C THR A 94 4.37 -3.55 -0.60
N ALA A 95 3.66 -3.01 -1.60
CA ALA A 95 3.40 -1.57 -1.70
C ALA A 95 2.79 -0.98 -0.43
N PHE A 96 1.99 -1.75 0.31
CA PHE A 96 1.29 -1.35 1.53
C PHE A 96 1.75 -2.15 2.78
N ALA A 97 2.95 -2.71 2.76
CA ALA A 97 3.47 -3.47 3.90
C ALA A 97 3.90 -2.55 5.07
N ASP A 98 3.87 -3.07 6.29
CA ASP A 98 4.28 -2.36 7.52
C ASP A 98 3.62 -0.96 7.67
N MET A 99 2.30 -0.92 7.52
CA MET A 99 1.50 0.30 7.71
C MET A 99 0.55 0.12 8.91
N PRO A 100 1.05 0.18 10.16
CA PRO A 100 0.30 -0.17 11.37
C PRO A 100 -0.89 0.75 11.67
N CYS A 101 -0.95 1.94 11.07
CA CYS A 101 -2.07 2.86 11.24
C CYS A 101 -3.07 2.81 10.06
N LEU A 102 -2.84 1.99 9.05
CA LEU A 102 -3.70 1.93 7.88
C LEU A 102 -5.08 1.36 8.24
N GLN A 103 -6.12 2.16 8.03
CA GLN A 103 -7.51 1.81 8.31
C GLN A 103 -8.24 1.36 7.05
N THR A 104 -7.97 2.02 5.94
CA THR A 104 -8.68 1.75 4.69
C THR A 104 -7.83 2.08 3.46
N ILE A 105 -8.03 1.29 2.41
CA ILE A 105 -7.56 1.58 1.07
C ILE A 105 -8.80 1.86 0.22
N HIS A 106 -8.84 3.03 -0.39
CA HIS A 106 -9.87 3.39 -1.34
C HIS A 106 -9.39 3.11 -2.76
N VAL A 107 -10.23 2.53 -3.57
CA VAL A 107 -9.97 2.34 -5.01
C VAL A 107 -11.05 3.09 -5.78
N GLY A 108 -10.67 3.85 -6.79
CA GLY A 108 -11.58 4.57 -7.64
C GLY A 108 -12.66 3.63 -8.22
N ALA A 109 -13.88 4.12 -8.36
CA ALA A 109 -15.05 3.31 -8.73
C ALA A 109 -14.90 2.68 -10.13
N ASP A 110 -14.24 3.41 -11.03
CA ASP A 110 -14.01 3.01 -12.43
C ASP A 110 -12.67 2.29 -12.64
N ASN A 111 -11.91 2.01 -11.57
CA ASN A 111 -10.66 1.26 -11.69
C ASN A 111 -10.92 -0.14 -12.25
N SER A 112 -10.22 -0.45 -13.36
CA SER A 112 -10.40 -1.71 -14.09
C SER A 112 -9.52 -2.86 -13.61
N ALA A 113 -8.48 -2.56 -12.81
CA ALA A 113 -7.47 -3.54 -12.37
C ALA A 113 -7.65 -3.99 -10.91
N TYR A 114 -8.19 -3.10 -10.05
CA TYR A 114 -8.30 -3.32 -8.62
C TYR A 114 -9.68 -2.98 -8.07
N LYS A 115 -9.96 -3.52 -6.89
CA LYS A 115 -11.14 -3.21 -6.07
C LYS A 115 -10.81 -3.36 -4.59
N THR A 116 -11.65 -2.80 -3.74
CA THR A 116 -11.66 -3.15 -2.31
C THR A 116 -12.94 -3.88 -1.95
N VAL A 117 -12.80 -4.84 -1.04
CA VAL A 117 -13.92 -5.50 -0.36
C VAL A 117 -13.72 -5.30 1.13
N ASP A 118 -14.61 -4.58 1.76
CA ASP A 118 -14.50 -4.20 3.18
C ASP A 118 -13.13 -3.55 3.52
N GLY A 119 -12.60 -2.72 2.62
CA GLY A 119 -11.31 -2.03 2.77
C GLY A 119 -10.07 -2.87 2.43
N VAL A 120 -10.22 -4.16 2.21
CA VAL A 120 -9.13 -5.06 1.80
C VAL A 120 -8.89 -4.95 0.30
N LEU A 121 -7.65 -4.76 -0.11
CA LEU A 121 -7.26 -4.57 -1.51
C LEU A 121 -7.15 -5.91 -2.24
N LEU A 122 -7.87 -6.02 -3.34
CA LEU A 122 -7.82 -7.18 -4.26
C LEU A 122 -7.63 -6.72 -5.71
N THR A 123 -7.19 -7.63 -6.56
CA THR A 123 -7.37 -7.48 -8.01
C THR A 123 -8.86 -7.33 -8.35
N LYS A 124 -9.18 -6.74 -9.49
CA LYS A 124 -10.57 -6.57 -9.96
C LYS A 124 -11.28 -7.92 -10.11
N ALA A 125 -10.57 -8.94 -10.58
CA ALA A 125 -11.06 -10.32 -10.66
C ALA A 125 -11.38 -10.90 -9.27
N GLY A 126 -10.68 -10.45 -8.23
CA GLY A 126 -10.83 -10.94 -6.86
C GLY A 126 -10.05 -12.23 -6.59
N ASP A 127 -9.10 -12.55 -7.46
CA ASP A 127 -8.29 -13.76 -7.36
C ASP A 127 -6.99 -13.59 -6.56
N VAL A 128 -6.52 -12.33 -6.39
CA VAL A 128 -5.35 -12.01 -5.56
C VAL A 128 -5.73 -11.00 -4.48
N LEU A 129 -5.42 -11.31 -3.22
CA LEU A 129 -5.48 -10.38 -2.10
C LEU A 129 -4.09 -9.75 -1.93
N LEU A 130 -4.02 -8.42 -2.10
CA LEU A 130 -2.75 -7.69 -2.11
C LEU A 130 -2.41 -7.05 -0.75
N ALA A 131 -3.40 -6.51 -0.03
CA ALA A 131 -3.15 -5.84 1.24
C ALA A 131 -4.37 -5.87 2.16
N TYR A 132 -4.14 -6.17 3.43
CA TYR A 132 -5.12 -6.13 4.51
C TYR A 132 -4.78 -4.97 5.45
N PRO A 133 -5.67 -3.96 5.60
CA PRO A 133 -5.43 -2.85 6.53
C PRO A 133 -5.37 -3.34 7.98
N THR A 134 -4.25 -3.07 8.66
CA THR A 134 -3.91 -3.66 9.96
C THR A 134 -4.81 -3.22 11.10
N THR A 135 -5.39 -2.01 11.02
CA THR A 135 -6.29 -1.47 12.06
C THR A 135 -7.77 -1.75 11.78
N ARG A 136 -8.07 -2.58 10.77
CA ARG A 136 -9.44 -3.00 10.48
C ARG A 136 -10.04 -3.69 11.72
N PRO A 137 -11.26 -3.31 12.14
CA PRO A 137 -11.86 -3.86 13.36
C PRO A 137 -12.18 -5.35 13.20
N GLY A 138 -12.00 -6.10 14.29
CA GLY A 138 -12.28 -7.52 14.36
C GLY A 138 -11.01 -8.37 14.52
N ILE A 139 -11.20 -9.54 15.05
CA ILE A 139 -10.11 -10.52 15.32
C ILE A 139 -10.15 -11.69 14.34
N ARG A 140 -11.13 -11.67 13.42
CA ARG A 140 -11.35 -12.75 12.44
C ARG A 140 -11.53 -12.13 11.05
N TYR A 141 -10.96 -12.80 10.07
CA TYR A 141 -11.17 -12.51 8.66
C TYR A 141 -11.39 -13.79 7.85
N ASP A 142 -12.48 -13.83 7.10
CA ASP A 142 -12.76 -14.89 6.14
C ASP A 142 -12.33 -14.38 4.76
N VAL A 143 -11.25 -14.95 4.20
CA VAL A 143 -10.76 -14.59 2.88
C VAL A 143 -11.84 -14.94 1.85
N PRO A 144 -12.22 -14.01 0.95
CA PRO A 144 -13.31 -14.22 0.00
C PRO A 144 -13.13 -15.47 -0.88
N ASP A 145 -14.25 -16.12 -1.21
CA ASP A 145 -14.27 -17.17 -2.22
C ASP A 145 -13.77 -16.63 -3.57
N GLY A 146 -13.01 -17.47 -4.29
CA GLY A 146 -12.38 -17.09 -5.55
C GLY A 146 -10.94 -16.57 -5.38
N VAL A 147 -10.51 -16.17 -4.18
CA VAL A 147 -9.10 -15.83 -3.96
C VAL A 147 -8.25 -17.08 -4.12
N THR A 148 -7.28 -17.01 -5.01
CA THR A 148 -6.33 -18.08 -5.31
C THR A 148 -4.93 -17.79 -4.78
N ARG A 149 -4.60 -16.51 -4.54
CA ARG A 149 -3.30 -16.07 -4.04
C ARG A 149 -3.44 -14.99 -2.96
N ILE A 150 -2.65 -15.10 -1.91
CA ILE A 150 -2.37 -14.04 -0.95
C ILE A 150 -1.00 -13.46 -1.30
N GLY A 151 -0.90 -12.14 -1.41
CA GLY A 151 0.33 -11.42 -1.74
C GLY A 151 1.40 -11.48 -0.65
N GLU A 152 2.63 -11.13 -1.01
CA GLU A 152 3.76 -10.96 -0.09
C GLU A 152 3.41 -9.88 0.95
N LEU A 153 3.64 -10.15 2.23
CA LEU A 153 3.37 -9.26 3.37
C LEU A 153 1.91 -8.74 3.44
N ALA A 154 0.95 -9.41 2.79
CA ALA A 154 -0.42 -8.90 2.65
C ALA A 154 -1.17 -8.72 3.98
N PHE A 155 -0.83 -9.47 5.02
CA PHE A 155 -1.39 -9.40 6.38
C PHE A 155 -0.33 -9.03 7.42
N TYR A 156 0.80 -8.44 6.99
CA TYR A 156 1.91 -8.08 7.87
C TYR A 156 1.41 -7.28 9.08
N GLY A 157 1.78 -7.71 10.29
CA GLY A 157 1.43 -7.03 11.53
C GLY A 157 -0.07 -6.97 11.84
N SER A 158 -0.90 -7.82 11.21
CA SER A 158 -2.34 -7.83 11.47
C SER A 158 -2.67 -8.27 12.90
N GLY A 159 -3.68 -7.63 13.51
CA GLY A 159 -4.22 -8.00 14.82
C GLY A 159 -5.19 -9.19 14.77
N LEU A 160 -5.21 -9.95 13.69
CA LEU A 160 -6.12 -11.09 13.52
C LEU A 160 -5.70 -12.26 14.41
N MET A 161 -6.71 -12.90 15.02
CA MET A 161 -6.54 -14.17 15.74
C MET A 161 -6.95 -15.36 14.87
N ILE A 162 -7.88 -15.17 13.95
CA ILE A 162 -8.41 -16.23 13.09
C ILE A 162 -8.48 -15.75 11.65
N VAL A 163 -7.88 -16.50 10.75
CA VAL A 163 -8.05 -16.34 9.31
C VAL A 163 -8.60 -17.63 8.73
N ARG A 164 -9.67 -17.55 7.94
CA ARG A 164 -10.23 -18.69 7.21
C ARG A 164 -9.93 -18.51 5.72
N PHE A 165 -9.42 -19.58 5.13
CA PHE A 165 -9.07 -19.60 3.73
C PHE A 165 -10.16 -20.29 2.89
N PRO A 166 -10.44 -19.79 1.68
CA PRO A 166 -11.36 -20.47 0.75
C PRO A 166 -10.69 -21.71 0.14
N GLN A 167 -11.51 -22.63 -0.37
CA GLN A 167 -11.00 -23.83 -1.05
C GLN A 167 -10.25 -23.49 -2.36
N SER A 168 -10.49 -22.30 -2.90
CA SER A 168 -9.82 -21.81 -4.10
C SER A 168 -8.36 -21.43 -3.88
N LEU A 169 -7.92 -21.21 -2.63
CA LEU A 169 -6.56 -20.75 -2.32
C LEU A 169 -5.51 -21.76 -2.80
N ARG A 170 -4.48 -21.27 -3.51
CA ARG A 170 -3.38 -22.07 -4.07
C ARG A 170 -2.02 -21.65 -3.53
N THR A 171 -1.83 -20.34 -3.33
CA THR A 171 -0.53 -19.79 -2.89
C THR A 171 -0.70 -18.73 -1.81
N VAL A 172 0.23 -18.74 -0.87
CA VAL A 172 0.43 -17.70 0.13
C VAL A 172 1.82 -17.14 -0.12
N GLY A 173 1.91 -15.82 -0.32
CA GLY A 173 3.17 -15.13 -0.58
C GLY A 173 4.10 -15.14 0.61
N ASP A 174 5.36 -14.80 0.36
CA ASP A 174 6.40 -14.78 1.38
C ASP A 174 6.00 -13.80 2.50
N GLU A 175 6.25 -14.20 3.74
CA GLU A 175 6.04 -13.37 4.93
C GLU A 175 4.60 -12.79 5.04
N ALA A 176 3.61 -13.40 4.37
CA ALA A 176 2.25 -12.86 4.26
C ALA A 176 1.60 -12.55 5.62
N PHE A 177 1.96 -13.28 6.67
CA PHE A 177 1.45 -13.12 8.05
C PHE A 177 2.56 -12.79 9.05
N GLU A 178 3.72 -12.31 8.58
CA GLU A 178 4.81 -11.91 9.48
C GLU A 178 4.29 -10.87 10.48
N ASP A 179 4.79 -10.91 11.71
CA ASP A 179 4.39 -10.06 12.84
C ASP A 179 2.88 -10.10 13.20
N SER A 180 2.09 -11.03 12.64
CA SER A 180 0.71 -11.26 13.06
C SER A 180 0.68 -12.10 14.35
N THR A 181 1.17 -11.53 15.44
CA THR A 181 1.50 -12.22 16.70
C THR A 181 0.31 -12.80 17.46
N LEU A 182 -0.93 -12.40 17.13
CA LEU A 182 -2.15 -12.86 17.74
C LEU A 182 -2.78 -14.07 17.01
N LEU A 183 -2.24 -14.44 15.84
CA LEU A 183 -2.80 -15.51 15.03
C LEU A 183 -2.67 -16.86 15.74
N VAL A 184 -3.81 -17.53 15.93
CA VAL A 184 -3.88 -18.87 16.52
C VAL A 184 -4.00 -19.89 15.39
N ALA A 185 -3.09 -20.87 15.36
CA ALA A 185 -3.07 -21.93 14.36
C ALA A 185 -4.16 -23.00 14.61
#